data_a9edb8efe4d9ec03e1aceb2102283e95
#
_entry.id   a9edb8efe4d9ec03e1aceb2102283e95
#
_cell.length_a   1.000
_cell.length_b   1.000
_cell.length_c   1.000
_cell.angle_alpha   90.00
_cell.angle_beta   90.00
_cell.angle_gamma   90.00
#
_symmetry.space_group_name_H-M   'P 1'
#
loop_
_entity.id
_entity.type
_entity.pdbx_description
1 polymer ?
#
loop_
_entity_poly.entity_id
_entity_poly.type
_entity_poly.pdbx_seq_one_letter_code
_entity_poly.pdbx_strand_id
1 'polypeptide(L)'
;VNSSISSRLSALRIFLKDHGLNGWIVPTADPHLSEYVDEHYAFRKWLSGFTGSAGSLLVTQDAAALVTDSRYWVQAEQQLEGSGIELVKLNQGYAAESADWFAAHLMANDCVGINSELISGKDAKNYARVFAEKHLHLSLVRQTPEETIWEERPERAEKPIFDHAVSPRNREQKLTSLREVLKKEGADYLLTSKLDDIAWIFNLRGSDVPDNPVFYAYALIPSKGTATLFINEEKVPANLRELLFRDGVALAPYHCVGKTLASLSSGTVLADPEEINASLLSHLPEQITQLELPNPIERMKALKTPEEINLISDAMIKDGVALVRFFAWLDRNLGKEEMTEQSLADKLLFFRKSLPGYISLSFETISAFGSNAALPHYQPDKSGGAPIKDNGFLLIDSGAQFPEGTTDITRTKLIGKATDLMKEDYTAVLRANIRLAMAVFPDGISSQLLDPLARGPIWQHFANFGHGTGHGVGFFLNVHEGPQRISYPRISPRSDAFISKETAMSEGMVTSDEPGIYRPGRWGIRIENLVATEFAEENEFGRFLKFKTLTLCPIDLSAVIPERLQPDEKKWLNEYHTLVRQKVLPHIHDERTIVWLVWNTREI
;
A
#
# COMPACT_ATOMS: atom_id res chain seq x y z
N VAL A 1 28.97 -4.12 7.60
CA VAL A 1 27.59 -4.60 7.39
C VAL A 1 27.58 -6.13 7.30
N ASN A 2 28.40 -6.74 6.43
CA ASN A 2 28.38 -8.20 6.20
C ASN A 2 28.78 -9.04 7.42
N SER A 3 29.71 -8.58 8.28
CA SER A 3 30.06 -9.28 9.52
C SER A 3 28.89 -9.31 10.52
N SER A 4 28.06 -8.27 10.53
CA SER A 4 26.88 -8.20 11.39
C SER A 4 25.74 -9.11 10.90
N ILE A 5 25.51 -9.22 9.57
CA ILE A 5 24.53 -10.13 8.98
C ILE A 5 24.90 -11.60 9.29
N SER A 6 26.15 -11.99 9.06
CA SER A 6 26.63 -13.35 9.36
C SER A 6 26.45 -13.71 10.84
N SER A 7 26.74 -12.78 11.77
CA SER A 7 26.57 -13.03 13.19
C SER A 7 25.09 -13.16 13.59
N ARG A 8 24.19 -12.34 13.01
CA ARG A 8 22.73 -12.43 13.23
C ARG A 8 22.14 -13.73 12.71
N LEU A 9 22.54 -14.17 11.51
CA LEU A 9 22.14 -15.48 10.97
C LEU A 9 22.67 -16.63 11.83
N SER A 10 23.90 -16.52 12.37
CA SER A 10 24.43 -17.53 13.29
C SER A 10 23.63 -17.62 14.58
N ALA A 11 23.21 -16.48 15.15
CA ALA A 11 22.35 -16.46 16.33
C ALA A 11 20.97 -17.14 16.05
N LEU A 12 20.37 -16.85 14.87
CA LEU A 12 19.13 -17.52 14.46
C LEU A 12 19.35 -19.04 14.31
N ARG A 13 20.45 -19.48 13.75
CA ARG A 13 20.78 -20.92 13.60
C ARG A 13 20.93 -21.64 14.95
N ILE A 14 21.49 -20.97 15.95
CA ILE A 14 21.55 -21.49 17.33
C ILE A 14 20.10 -21.63 17.86
N PHE A 15 19.27 -20.60 17.72
CA PHE A 15 17.87 -20.68 18.12
C PHE A 15 17.13 -21.86 17.46
N LEU A 16 17.31 -22.09 16.16
CA LEU A 16 16.71 -23.22 15.43
C LEU A 16 17.11 -24.56 16.06
N LYS A 17 18.41 -24.74 16.33
CA LYS A 17 18.95 -25.96 16.93
C LYS A 17 18.37 -26.21 18.32
N ASP A 18 18.28 -25.17 19.16
CA ASP A 18 17.80 -25.27 20.54
C ASP A 18 16.29 -25.60 20.60
N HIS A 19 15.54 -25.25 19.52
CA HIS A 19 14.10 -25.51 19.41
C HIS A 19 13.74 -26.71 18.52
N GLY A 20 14.73 -27.47 18.04
CA GLY A 20 14.50 -28.65 17.19
C GLY A 20 13.91 -28.32 15.82
N LEU A 21 14.22 -27.12 15.27
CA LEU A 21 13.77 -26.66 13.97
C LEU A 21 14.90 -26.77 12.94
N ASN A 22 14.55 -27.15 11.71
CA ASN A 22 15.51 -27.31 10.62
C ASN A 22 15.58 -26.05 9.75
N GLY A 23 14.50 -25.24 9.76
CA GLY A 23 14.44 -23.97 9.05
C GLY A 23 13.51 -22.95 9.70
N TRP A 24 13.60 -21.70 9.23
CA TRP A 24 12.75 -20.60 9.70
C TRP A 24 12.36 -19.67 8.56
N ILE A 25 11.12 -19.19 8.56
CA ILE A 25 10.59 -18.20 7.65
C ILE A 25 10.43 -16.88 8.40
N VAL A 26 11.05 -15.80 7.88
CA VAL A 26 10.88 -14.44 8.42
C VAL A 26 10.15 -13.59 7.38
N PRO A 27 8.84 -13.42 7.47
CA PRO A 27 8.07 -12.58 6.56
C PRO A 27 8.30 -11.09 6.86
N THR A 28 7.90 -10.22 5.92
CA THR A 28 7.62 -8.81 6.23
C THR A 28 6.18 -8.74 6.73
N ALA A 29 6.00 -8.67 8.02
CA ALA A 29 4.67 -8.58 8.64
C ALA A 29 4.78 -8.08 10.09
N ASP A 30 3.66 -7.58 10.61
CA ASP A 30 3.37 -7.39 12.03
C ASP A 30 2.17 -8.28 12.44
N PRO A 31 1.75 -8.32 13.71
CA PRO A 31 0.60 -9.11 14.15
C PRO A 31 -0.75 -8.72 13.51
N HIS A 32 -0.79 -7.59 12.83
CA HIS A 32 -1.96 -7.07 12.10
C HIS A 32 -1.86 -7.31 10.59
N LEU A 33 -0.78 -7.95 10.13
CA LEU A 33 -0.48 -8.25 8.73
C LEU A 33 -0.43 -6.97 7.87
N SER A 34 0.09 -5.88 8.46
CA SER A 34 0.23 -4.58 7.80
C SER A 34 1.22 -4.66 6.64
N GLU A 35 0.95 -3.91 5.55
CA GLU A 35 1.87 -3.81 4.42
C GLU A 35 3.14 -3.04 4.81
N TYR A 36 2.99 -1.94 5.54
CA TYR A 36 4.09 -1.17 6.12
C TYR A 36 4.19 -1.49 7.60
N VAL A 37 5.38 -1.82 8.04
CA VAL A 37 5.63 -2.24 9.41
C VAL A 37 6.49 -1.22 10.16
N ASP A 38 6.21 -1.05 11.44
CA ASP A 38 7.06 -0.30 12.37
C ASP A 38 8.45 -0.98 12.50
N GLU A 39 9.49 -0.21 12.83
CA GLU A 39 10.86 -0.73 13.00
C GLU A 39 10.93 -1.84 14.06
N HIS A 40 10.01 -1.88 15.03
CA HIS A 40 9.88 -2.98 15.99
C HIS A 40 9.65 -4.33 15.32
N TYR A 41 8.95 -4.38 14.20
CA TYR A 41 8.65 -5.59 13.45
C TYR A 41 9.57 -5.81 12.24
N ALA A 42 10.59 -4.96 12.03
CA ALA A 42 11.49 -5.03 10.89
C ALA A 42 12.57 -6.13 11.00
N PHE A 43 12.25 -7.30 11.58
CA PHE A 43 13.18 -8.39 11.86
C PHE A 43 13.84 -8.94 10.59
N ARG A 44 13.11 -9.08 9.48
CA ARG A 44 13.66 -9.47 8.17
C ARG A 44 14.74 -8.48 7.70
N LYS A 45 14.45 -7.18 7.79
CA LYS A 45 15.40 -6.10 7.44
C LYS A 45 16.65 -6.16 8.33
N TRP A 46 16.47 -6.36 9.62
CA TRP A 46 17.56 -6.50 10.58
C TRP A 46 18.44 -7.71 10.26
N LEU A 47 17.87 -8.89 9.96
CA LEU A 47 18.62 -10.10 9.65
C LEU A 47 19.35 -10.03 8.31
N SER A 48 18.73 -9.48 7.27
CA SER A 48 19.22 -9.57 5.88
C SER A 48 19.92 -8.32 5.37
N GLY A 49 19.64 -7.15 5.99
CA GLY A 49 20.07 -5.86 5.45
C GLY A 49 19.22 -5.38 4.25
N PHE A 50 18.31 -6.20 3.75
CA PHE A 50 17.42 -5.81 2.65
C PHE A 50 16.33 -4.85 3.13
N THR A 51 16.22 -3.69 2.48
CA THR A 51 15.32 -2.60 2.90
C THR A 51 14.00 -2.53 2.14
N GLY A 52 13.79 -3.33 1.09
CA GLY A 52 12.52 -3.37 0.36
C GLY A 52 11.34 -3.73 1.27
N SER A 53 10.15 -3.20 1.00
CA SER A 53 8.98 -3.38 1.88
C SER A 53 8.32 -4.77 1.78
N ALA A 54 8.62 -5.57 0.76
CA ALA A 54 8.05 -6.90 0.57
C ALA A 54 9.13 -7.97 0.39
N GLY A 55 8.99 -9.08 1.13
CA GLY A 55 9.88 -10.23 1.01
C GLY A 55 9.80 -11.16 2.22
N SER A 56 10.30 -12.38 2.04
CA SER A 56 10.45 -13.36 3.10
C SER A 56 11.88 -13.89 3.11
N LEU A 57 12.53 -13.87 4.28
CA LEU A 57 13.85 -14.47 4.45
C LEU A 57 13.67 -15.92 4.90
N LEU A 58 14.31 -16.85 4.18
CA LEU A 58 14.33 -18.28 4.47
C LEU A 58 15.71 -18.63 5.03
N VAL A 59 15.78 -19.35 6.13
CA VAL A 59 17.04 -19.70 6.78
C VAL A 59 17.04 -21.17 7.19
N THR A 60 18.13 -21.88 6.85
CA THR A 60 18.47 -23.22 7.39
C THR A 60 19.78 -23.16 8.18
N GLN A 61 20.26 -24.30 8.69
CA GLN A 61 21.56 -24.34 9.37
C GLN A 61 22.72 -23.89 8.47
N ASP A 62 22.65 -24.13 7.16
CA ASP A 62 23.76 -23.93 6.24
C ASP A 62 23.50 -22.89 5.15
N ALA A 63 22.23 -22.55 4.86
CA ALA A 63 21.83 -21.66 3.77
C ALA A 63 20.89 -20.56 4.23
N ALA A 64 20.77 -19.49 3.41
CA ALA A 64 19.76 -18.45 3.58
C ALA A 64 19.37 -17.87 2.21
N ALA A 65 18.11 -17.54 2.03
CA ALA A 65 17.57 -16.93 0.82
C ALA A 65 16.54 -15.84 1.11
N LEU A 66 16.50 -14.81 0.28
CA LEU A 66 15.44 -13.82 0.26
C LEU A 66 14.51 -14.08 -0.92
N VAL A 67 13.25 -14.34 -0.65
CA VAL A 67 12.18 -14.40 -1.67
C VAL A 67 11.55 -13.02 -1.79
N THR A 68 11.55 -12.42 -2.99
CA THR A 68 10.89 -11.13 -3.23
C THR A 68 10.39 -10.98 -4.66
N ASP A 69 9.45 -10.07 -4.91
CA ASP A 69 8.81 -9.86 -6.21
C ASP A 69 9.60 -8.92 -7.14
N SER A 70 9.12 -8.80 -8.37
CA SER A 70 9.81 -8.08 -9.46
C SER A 70 10.07 -6.60 -9.20
N ARG A 71 9.38 -5.97 -8.26
CA ARG A 71 9.60 -4.57 -7.88
C ARG A 71 10.96 -4.37 -7.21
N TYR A 72 11.49 -5.43 -6.58
CA TYR A 72 12.66 -5.40 -5.71
C TYR A 72 13.85 -6.23 -6.20
N TRP A 73 13.76 -6.98 -7.31
CA TRP A 73 14.84 -7.88 -7.73
C TRP A 73 16.19 -7.20 -7.87
N VAL A 74 16.23 -6.04 -8.53
CA VAL A 74 17.50 -5.30 -8.75
C VAL A 74 18.05 -4.76 -7.44
N GLN A 75 17.18 -4.21 -6.57
CA GLN A 75 17.57 -3.74 -5.25
C GLN A 75 18.10 -4.89 -4.37
N ALA A 76 17.44 -6.04 -4.40
CA ALA A 76 17.84 -7.21 -3.64
C ALA A 76 19.20 -7.75 -4.13
N GLU A 77 19.43 -7.85 -5.45
CA GLU A 77 20.74 -8.24 -6.01
C GLU A 77 21.86 -7.35 -5.48
N GLN A 78 21.64 -6.03 -5.42
CA GLN A 78 22.63 -5.08 -4.92
C GLN A 78 22.84 -5.18 -3.40
N GLN A 79 21.75 -5.23 -2.63
CA GLN A 79 21.83 -5.19 -1.15
C GLN A 79 22.27 -6.50 -0.53
N LEU A 80 22.06 -7.63 -1.20
CA LEU A 80 22.48 -8.95 -0.75
C LEU A 80 23.92 -9.32 -1.16
N GLU A 81 24.58 -8.50 -1.99
CA GLU A 81 25.94 -8.76 -2.45
C GLU A 81 26.90 -8.97 -1.28
N GLY A 82 27.57 -10.12 -1.26
CA GLY A 82 28.54 -10.51 -0.21
C GLY A 82 27.91 -10.85 1.15
N SER A 83 26.58 -10.90 1.29
CA SER A 83 25.89 -11.26 2.55
C SER A 83 25.83 -12.77 2.81
N GLY A 84 25.99 -13.60 1.77
CA GLY A 84 25.76 -15.04 1.82
C GLY A 84 24.27 -15.42 1.78
N ILE A 85 23.39 -14.47 1.48
CA ILE A 85 21.94 -14.68 1.26
C ILE A 85 21.70 -14.68 -0.24
N GLU A 86 21.09 -15.74 -0.77
CA GLU A 86 20.72 -15.81 -2.19
C GLU A 86 19.39 -15.11 -2.47
N LEU A 87 19.19 -14.65 -3.72
CA LEU A 87 17.92 -14.10 -4.17
C LEU A 87 17.09 -15.18 -4.86
N VAL A 88 15.87 -15.42 -4.34
CA VAL A 88 14.85 -16.23 -4.99
C VAL A 88 13.77 -15.30 -5.56
N LYS A 89 13.60 -15.32 -6.89
CA LYS A 89 12.64 -14.48 -7.60
C LYS A 89 11.22 -15.04 -7.47
N LEU A 90 10.32 -14.28 -6.86
CA LEU A 90 8.92 -14.68 -6.66
C LEU A 90 8.17 -14.71 -8.00
N ASN A 91 7.65 -15.88 -8.38
CA ASN A 91 6.89 -16.11 -9.62
C ASN A 91 5.57 -16.84 -9.39
N GLN A 92 5.51 -17.78 -8.45
CA GLN A 92 4.34 -18.63 -8.18
C GLN A 92 3.57 -18.25 -6.91
N GLY A 93 4.26 -17.71 -5.92
CA GLY A 93 3.74 -17.31 -4.62
C GLY A 93 4.66 -17.73 -3.48
N TYR A 94 4.70 -16.95 -2.41
CA TYR A 94 5.65 -17.13 -1.30
C TYR A 94 5.68 -18.56 -0.75
N ALA A 95 4.53 -19.21 -0.57
CA ALA A 95 4.47 -20.58 -0.06
C ALA A 95 5.14 -21.59 -1.00
N ALA A 96 4.93 -21.45 -2.32
CA ALA A 96 5.48 -22.37 -3.32
C ALA A 96 7.01 -22.24 -3.42
N GLU A 97 7.53 -21.02 -3.62
CA GLU A 97 8.97 -20.79 -3.68
C GLU A 97 9.67 -21.18 -2.37
N SER A 98 9.06 -20.86 -1.22
CA SER A 98 9.62 -21.27 0.09
C SER A 98 9.69 -22.78 0.21
N ALA A 99 8.62 -23.51 -0.14
CA ALA A 99 8.62 -24.96 -0.07
C ALA A 99 9.60 -25.61 -1.04
N ASP A 100 9.72 -25.09 -2.28
CA ASP A 100 10.70 -25.56 -3.25
C ASP A 100 12.14 -25.33 -2.78
N TRP A 101 12.41 -24.14 -2.21
CA TRP A 101 13.73 -23.83 -1.68
C TRP A 101 14.09 -24.71 -0.46
N PHE A 102 13.19 -24.85 0.52
CA PHE A 102 13.45 -25.71 1.67
C PHE A 102 13.60 -27.17 1.28
N ALA A 103 12.83 -27.69 0.33
CA ALA A 103 12.96 -29.07 -0.16
C ALA A 103 14.30 -29.34 -0.85
N ALA A 104 14.97 -28.32 -1.37
CA ALA A 104 16.32 -28.43 -1.93
C ALA A 104 17.43 -28.45 -0.84
N HIS A 105 17.14 -28.02 0.39
CA HIS A 105 18.12 -27.83 1.46
C HIS A 105 17.85 -28.69 2.71
N LEU A 106 16.69 -29.29 2.83
CA LEU A 106 16.24 -30.08 3.99
C LEU A 106 15.88 -31.50 3.59
N MET A 107 15.81 -32.38 4.57
CA MET A 107 15.39 -33.78 4.38
C MET A 107 13.87 -33.94 4.58
N ALA A 108 13.34 -35.04 4.09
CA ALA A 108 11.95 -35.38 4.34
C ALA A 108 11.67 -35.50 5.85
N ASN A 109 10.54 -34.95 6.28
CA ASN A 109 10.07 -34.81 7.66
C ASN A 109 10.77 -33.73 8.49
N ASP A 110 11.66 -32.94 7.89
CA ASP A 110 12.22 -31.77 8.57
C ASP A 110 11.14 -30.72 8.84
N CYS A 111 11.34 -29.96 9.94
CA CYS A 111 10.38 -28.99 10.45
C CYS A 111 10.86 -27.56 10.20
N VAL A 112 10.02 -26.74 9.57
CA VAL A 112 10.25 -25.32 9.32
C VAL A 112 9.32 -24.50 10.20
N GLY A 113 9.89 -23.59 11.01
CA GLY A 113 9.15 -22.70 11.88
C GLY A 113 8.77 -21.37 11.20
N ILE A 114 7.67 -20.82 11.65
CA ILE A 114 7.24 -19.45 11.37
C ILE A 114 6.52 -18.87 12.59
N ASN A 115 6.69 -17.57 12.85
CA ASN A 115 5.93 -16.90 13.90
C ASN A 115 4.44 -16.90 13.56
N SER A 116 3.62 -17.52 14.43
CA SER A 116 2.17 -17.68 14.23
C SER A 116 1.39 -16.35 14.23
N GLU A 117 1.98 -15.27 14.76
CA GLU A 117 1.39 -13.93 14.74
C GLU A 117 1.70 -13.15 13.45
N LEU A 118 2.69 -13.62 12.67
CA LEU A 118 3.15 -12.94 11.44
C LEU A 118 2.72 -13.67 10.15
N ILE A 119 1.74 -14.54 10.24
CA ILE A 119 1.17 -15.25 9.09
C ILE A 119 -0.36 -15.29 9.21
N SER A 120 -1.07 -15.05 8.12
CA SER A 120 -2.53 -15.15 8.09
C SER A 120 -3.03 -16.58 8.29
N GLY A 121 -4.26 -16.73 8.76
CA GLY A 121 -4.87 -18.07 8.89
C GLY A 121 -4.96 -18.80 7.55
N LYS A 122 -5.24 -18.08 6.46
CA LYS A 122 -5.29 -18.64 5.10
C LYS A 122 -3.90 -19.06 4.63
N ASP A 123 -2.89 -18.18 4.79
CA ASP A 123 -1.54 -18.51 4.37
C ASP A 123 -0.95 -19.66 5.20
N ALA A 124 -1.22 -19.72 6.50
CA ALA A 124 -0.78 -20.84 7.34
C ALA A 124 -1.32 -22.19 6.81
N LYS A 125 -2.60 -22.26 6.44
CA LYS A 125 -3.21 -23.44 5.81
C LYS A 125 -2.54 -23.76 4.45
N ASN A 126 -2.28 -22.73 3.62
CA ASN A 126 -1.64 -22.91 2.31
C ASN A 126 -0.19 -23.37 2.44
N TYR A 127 0.60 -22.74 3.31
CA TYR A 127 1.98 -23.16 3.59
C TYR A 127 2.03 -24.61 4.11
N ALA A 128 1.18 -24.98 5.08
CA ALA A 128 1.12 -26.35 5.59
C ALA A 128 0.82 -27.38 4.48
N ARG A 129 -0.12 -27.06 3.58
CA ARG A 129 -0.46 -27.93 2.44
C ARG A 129 0.73 -28.07 1.46
N VAL A 130 1.33 -26.96 1.03
CA VAL A 130 2.43 -26.99 0.05
C VAL A 130 3.69 -27.64 0.63
N PHE A 131 3.97 -27.42 1.91
CA PHE A 131 5.09 -28.07 2.62
C PHE A 131 4.87 -29.60 2.72
N ALA A 132 3.65 -30.03 3.04
CA ALA A 132 3.31 -31.46 3.08
C ALA A 132 3.50 -32.16 1.71
N GLU A 133 3.20 -31.48 0.59
CA GLU A 133 3.47 -31.97 -0.78
C GLU A 133 4.98 -32.19 -1.02
N LYS A 134 5.84 -31.50 -0.29
CA LYS A 134 7.31 -31.65 -0.32
C LYS A 134 7.86 -32.53 0.80
N HIS A 135 7.00 -33.21 1.53
CA HIS A 135 7.37 -34.02 2.71
C HIS A 135 8.06 -33.20 3.82
N LEU A 136 7.71 -31.93 3.97
CA LEU A 136 8.18 -31.06 5.05
C LEU A 136 7.03 -30.74 6.01
N HIS A 137 7.37 -30.33 7.23
CA HIS A 137 6.39 -29.91 8.23
C HIS A 137 6.50 -28.39 8.49
N LEU A 138 5.35 -27.70 8.55
CA LEU A 138 5.29 -26.31 9.02
C LEU A 138 4.93 -26.31 10.51
N SER A 139 5.70 -25.57 11.32
CA SER A 139 5.43 -25.33 12.73
C SER A 139 5.04 -23.86 12.96
N LEU A 140 3.85 -23.63 13.48
CA LEU A 140 3.39 -22.31 13.93
C LEU A 140 3.90 -22.07 15.36
N VAL A 141 4.90 -21.20 15.49
CA VAL A 141 5.65 -21.00 16.75
C VAL A 141 5.21 -19.69 17.40
N ARG A 142 5.05 -19.70 18.74
CA ARG A 142 4.73 -18.50 19.54
C ARG A 142 5.95 -17.90 20.25
N GLN A 143 6.91 -18.74 20.65
CA GLN A 143 8.17 -18.26 21.21
C GLN A 143 9.16 -18.06 20.07
N THR A 144 9.44 -16.83 19.73
CA THR A 144 10.04 -16.44 18.45
C THR A 144 11.48 -15.96 18.59
N PRO A 145 12.31 -16.10 17.54
CA PRO A 145 13.71 -15.69 17.61
C PRO A 145 13.88 -14.17 17.77
N GLU A 146 12.97 -13.35 17.22
CA GLU A 146 13.05 -11.89 17.36
C GLU A 146 12.98 -11.40 18.81
N GLU A 147 12.36 -12.18 19.70
CA GLU A 147 12.29 -11.88 21.14
C GLU A 147 13.58 -12.24 21.89
N THR A 148 14.36 -13.17 21.33
CA THR A 148 15.51 -13.76 22.03
C THR A 148 16.85 -13.32 21.47
N ILE A 149 16.96 -13.10 20.14
CA ILE A 149 18.24 -12.79 19.50
C ILE A 149 18.39 -11.32 19.08
N TRP A 150 17.33 -10.54 19.08
CA TRP A 150 17.38 -9.11 18.72
C TRP A 150 17.40 -8.24 19.97
N GLU A 151 18.56 -8.18 20.63
CA GLU A 151 18.75 -7.49 21.92
C GLU A 151 18.41 -5.99 21.86
N GLU A 152 18.74 -5.32 20.73
CA GLU A 152 18.48 -3.89 20.52
C GLU A 152 17.19 -3.66 19.69
N ARG A 153 16.20 -4.53 19.86
CA ARG A 153 14.92 -4.37 19.17
C ARG A 153 14.28 -3.03 19.55
N PRO A 154 13.92 -2.19 18.55
CA PRO A 154 13.22 -0.94 18.83
C PRO A 154 11.94 -1.17 19.64
N GLU A 155 11.58 -0.23 20.51
CA GLU A 155 10.29 -0.26 21.18
C GLU A 155 9.16 -0.05 20.16
N ARG A 156 8.03 -0.74 20.37
CA ARG A 156 6.84 -0.55 19.55
C ARG A 156 6.29 0.86 19.75
N ALA A 157 5.89 1.52 18.66
CA ALA A 157 5.27 2.83 18.75
C ALA A 157 3.94 2.76 19.53
N GLU A 158 3.75 3.70 20.48
CA GLU A 158 2.58 3.78 21.35
C GLU A 158 2.14 5.25 21.46
N LYS A 159 1.75 5.84 20.31
CA LYS A 159 1.39 7.26 20.22
C LYS A 159 -0.09 7.49 20.53
N PRO A 160 -0.46 8.69 21.06
CA PRO A 160 -1.86 9.02 21.33
C PRO A 160 -2.72 8.93 20.06
N ILE A 161 -3.95 8.45 20.24
CA ILE A 161 -4.98 8.42 19.19
C ILE A 161 -5.92 9.62 19.31
N PHE A 162 -6.63 9.93 18.22
CA PHE A 162 -7.58 11.04 18.16
C PHE A 162 -8.80 10.70 17.30
N ASP A 163 -9.90 11.43 17.54
CA ASP A 163 -11.12 11.30 16.75
C ASP A 163 -10.96 12.00 15.39
N HIS A 164 -11.43 11.37 14.30
CA HIS A 164 -11.43 11.96 12.96
C HIS A 164 -12.65 12.89 12.79
N ALA A 165 -12.57 14.05 13.39
CA ALA A 165 -13.71 14.98 13.55
C ALA A 165 -14.29 15.51 12.23
N VAL A 166 -13.52 15.49 11.12
CA VAL A 166 -14.01 15.96 9.80
C VAL A 166 -14.76 14.88 9.02
N SER A 167 -14.78 13.63 9.49
CA SER A 167 -15.51 12.56 8.83
C SER A 167 -17.00 12.83 8.78
N PRO A 168 -17.67 12.83 7.60
CA PRO A 168 -19.10 13.03 7.48
C PRO A 168 -19.93 11.92 8.13
N ARG A 169 -19.38 10.68 8.16
CA ARG A 169 -20.01 9.54 8.83
C ARG A 169 -19.44 9.38 10.23
N ASN A 170 -20.31 9.49 11.25
CA ASN A 170 -19.90 9.28 12.63
C ASN A 170 -19.78 7.78 12.99
N ARG A 171 -19.24 7.49 14.17
CA ARG A 171 -19.01 6.12 14.67
C ARG A 171 -20.30 5.31 14.79
N GLU A 172 -21.37 5.92 15.31
CA GLU A 172 -22.67 5.25 15.49
C GLU A 172 -23.26 4.78 14.16
N GLN A 173 -23.21 5.64 13.12
CA GLN A 173 -23.68 5.30 11.78
C GLN A 173 -22.88 4.12 11.18
N LYS A 174 -21.56 4.15 11.29
CA LYS A 174 -20.69 3.08 10.80
C LYS A 174 -20.96 1.76 11.51
N LEU A 175 -21.04 1.76 12.85
CA LEU A 175 -21.36 0.57 13.65
C LEU A 175 -22.75 0.02 13.35
N THR A 176 -23.74 0.90 13.15
CA THR A 176 -25.10 0.50 12.79
C THR A 176 -25.12 -0.22 11.45
N SER A 177 -24.51 0.35 10.42
CA SER A 177 -24.41 -0.27 9.09
C SER A 177 -23.67 -1.62 9.13
N LEU A 178 -22.59 -1.72 9.90
CA LEU A 178 -21.86 -2.99 10.07
C LEU A 178 -22.75 -4.06 10.72
N ARG A 179 -23.50 -3.69 11.77
CA ARG A 179 -24.39 -4.62 12.47
C ARG A 179 -25.52 -5.14 11.59
N GLU A 180 -26.00 -4.34 10.64
CA GLU A 180 -26.96 -4.79 9.62
C GLU A 180 -26.35 -5.86 8.72
N VAL A 181 -25.09 -5.68 8.30
CA VAL A 181 -24.36 -6.69 7.52
C VAL A 181 -24.17 -7.97 8.33
N LEU A 182 -23.67 -7.89 9.58
CA LEU A 182 -23.50 -9.05 10.44
C LEU A 182 -24.79 -9.85 10.62
N LYS A 183 -25.90 -9.14 10.84
CA LYS A 183 -27.21 -9.79 10.97
C LYS A 183 -27.62 -10.50 9.68
N LYS A 184 -27.36 -9.91 8.51
CA LYS A 184 -27.65 -10.52 7.20
C LYS A 184 -26.82 -11.79 6.96
N GLU A 185 -25.56 -11.76 7.33
CA GLU A 185 -24.64 -12.90 7.19
C GLU A 185 -24.80 -13.95 8.31
N GLY A 186 -25.66 -13.71 9.31
CA GLY A 186 -25.89 -14.61 10.43
C GLY A 186 -24.72 -14.66 11.42
N ALA A 187 -23.91 -13.61 11.48
CA ALA A 187 -22.79 -13.52 12.40
C ALA A 187 -23.20 -12.81 13.71
N ASP A 188 -22.79 -13.37 14.83
CA ASP A 188 -22.97 -12.75 16.15
C ASP A 188 -21.88 -11.73 16.44
N TYR A 189 -20.67 -11.95 15.92
CA TYR A 189 -19.52 -11.09 16.12
C TYR A 189 -18.72 -10.93 14.82
N LEU A 190 -18.07 -9.76 14.68
CA LEU A 190 -16.94 -9.55 13.77
C LEU A 190 -15.66 -9.47 14.61
N LEU A 191 -14.66 -10.27 14.27
CA LEU A 191 -13.29 -10.12 14.72
C LEU A 191 -12.49 -9.42 13.60
N THR A 192 -11.80 -8.32 13.92
CA THR A 192 -10.90 -7.65 12.97
C THR A 192 -9.59 -7.26 13.64
N SER A 193 -8.48 -7.44 12.92
CA SER A 193 -7.13 -7.05 13.30
C SER A 193 -6.56 -5.98 12.36
N LYS A 194 -7.17 -5.73 11.20
CA LYS A 194 -6.68 -4.78 10.21
C LYS A 194 -6.79 -3.35 10.73
N LEU A 195 -5.64 -2.67 10.84
CA LEU A 195 -5.52 -1.40 11.55
C LEU A 195 -6.35 -0.27 10.94
N ASP A 196 -6.40 -0.20 9.62
CA ASP A 196 -7.17 0.82 8.90
C ASP A 196 -8.69 0.56 8.98
N ASP A 197 -9.14 -0.71 9.05
CA ASP A 197 -10.53 -1.06 9.30
C ASP A 197 -10.98 -0.65 10.69
N ILE A 198 -10.13 -0.90 11.70
CA ILE A 198 -10.36 -0.49 13.09
C ILE A 198 -10.40 1.04 13.18
N ALA A 199 -9.45 1.72 12.56
CA ALA A 199 -9.40 3.17 12.53
C ALA A 199 -10.65 3.77 11.84
N TRP A 200 -11.10 3.15 10.75
CA TRP A 200 -12.29 3.60 10.03
C TRP A 200 -13.58 3.38 10.82
N ILE A 201 -13.80 2.14 11.32
CA ILE A 201 -15.08 1.79 11.95
C ILE A 201 -15.31 2.57 13.25
N PHE A 202 -14.25 2.79 14.03
CA PHE A 202 -14.31 3.58 15.26
C PHE A 202 -14.07 5.09 15.05
N ASN A 203 -13.91 5.52 13.80
CA ASN A 203 -13.65 6.93 13.44
C ASN A 203 -12.44 7.53 14.15
N LEU A 204 -11.39 6.73 14.34
CA LEU A 204 -10.17 7.09 15.05
C LEU A 204 -8.98 7.14 14.10
N ARG A 205 -7.97 7.92 14.49
CA ARG A 205 -6.66 7.96 13.81
C ARG A 205 -5.55 7.91 14.84
N GLY A 206 -4.38 7.45 14.39
CA GLY A 206 -3.16 7.39 15.19
C GLY A 206 -1.94 7.62 14.32
N SER A 207 -0.77 7.23 14.79
CA SER A 207 0.49 7.36 14.04
C SER A 207 1.53 6.33 14.51
N ASP A 208 1.10 5.12 14.83
CA ASP A 208 2.01 4.05 15.26
C ASP A 208 2.79 3.44 14.10
N VAL A 209 2.18 3.41 12.92
CA VAL A 209 2.83 2.96 11.69
C VAL A 209 3.29 4.19 10.91
N PRO A 210 4.56 4.24 10.44
CA PRO A 210 5.04 5.36 9.63
C PRO A 210 4.12 5.64 8.44
N ASP A 211 3.84 6.93 8.19
CA ASP A 211 3.05 7.46 7.08
C ASP A 211 1.59 6.97 6.99
N ASN A 212 1.18 6.07 7.86
CA ASN A 212 -0.19 5.56 7.95
C ASN A 212 -0.88 6.10 9.21
N PRO A 213 -2.06 6.72 9.10
CA PRO A 213 -2.76 7.32 10.26
C PRO A 213 -3.53 6.28 11.07
N VAL A 214 -2.88 5.18 11.41
CA VAL A 214 -3.42 4.03 12.13
C VAL A 214 -2.72 3.80 13.47
N PHE A 215 -3.23 2.89 14.26
CA PHE A 215 -2.74 2.58 15.60
C PHE A 215 -2.94 1.10 15.92
N TYR A 216 -2.07 0.52 16.73
CA TYR A 216 -2.15 -0.89 17.13
C TYR A 216 -3.35 -1.14 18.02
N ALA A 217 -4.29 -1.93 17.52
CA ALA A 217 -5.49 -2.38 18.22
C ALA A 217 -6.11 -3.62 17.57
N TYR A 218 -6.92 -4.36 18.33
CA TYR A 218 -7.83 -5.36 17.83
C TYR A 218 -9.27 -4.94 18.14
N ALA A 219 -10.24 -5.49 17.41
CA ALA A 219 -11.64 -5.24 17.73
C ALA A 219 -12.49 -6.50 17.65
N LEU A 220 -13.39 -6.64 18.63
CA LEU A 220 -14.48 -7.62 18.61
C LEU A 220 -15.80 -6.84 18.66
N ILE A 221 -16.54 -6.88 17.56
CA ILE A 221 -17.76 -6.08 17.38
C ILE A 221 -18.97 -7.01 17.34
N PRO A 222 -19.83 -7.01 18.37
CA PRO A 222 -21.03 -7.81 18.36
C PRO A 222 -22.11 -7.22 17.44
N SER A 223 -22.94 -8.11 16.88
CA SER A 223 -24.12 -7.71 16.11
C SER A 223 -25.15 -6.91 16.95
N LYS A 224 -25.07 -7.00 18.28
CA LYS A 224 -25.86 -6.23 19.26
C LYS A 224 -25.04 -5.94 20.51
N GLY A 225 -25.16 -4.73 21.04
CA GLY A 225 -24.50 -4.34 22.30
C GLY A 225 -23.19 -3.59 22.11
N THR A 226 -22.32 -3.63 23.09
CA THR A 226 -21.09 -2.84 23.17
C THR A 226 -19.96 -3.49 22.37
N ALA A 227 -19.33 -2.74 21.48
CA ALA A 227 -18.11 -3.15 20.78
C ALA A 227 -16.91 -3.07 21.72
N THR A 228 -15.93 -3.96 21.58
CA THR A 228 -14.69 -3.92 22.36
C THR A 228 -13.52 -3.56 21.49
N LEU A 229 -12.81 -2.50 21.86
CA LEU A 229 -11.55 -2.07 21.26
C LEU A 229 -10.41 -2.48 22.21
N PHE A 230 -9.56 -3.41 21.77
CA PHE A 230 -8.39 -3.86 22.52
C PHE A 230 -7.19 -2.98 22.14
N ILE A 231 -6.77 -2.13 23.05
CA ILE A 231 -5.75 -1.11 22.83
C ILE A 231 -4.95 -0.86 24.11
N ASN A 232 -3.73 -0.35 23.98
CA ASN A 232 -3.06 0.25 25.15
C ASN A 232 -3.85 1.49 25.57
N GLU A 233 -4.47 1.45 26.74
CA GLU A 233 -5.38 2.49 27.22
C GLU A 233 -4.68 3.84 27.47
N GLU A 234 -3.36 3.86 27.68
CA GLU A 234 -2.59 5.09 27.86
C GLU A 234 -2.59 5.97 26.60
N LYS A 235 -2.83 5.36 25.44
CA LYS A 235 -2.94 6.06 24.15
C LYS A 235 -4.27 6.82 23.97
N VAL A 236 -5.28 6.53 24.81
CA VAL A 236 -6.63 7.08 24.67
C VAL A 236 -6.80 8.28 25.61
N PRO A 237 -6.86 9.51 25.10
CA PRO A 237 -7.10 10.69 25.90
C PRO A 237 -8.42 10.59 26.69
N ALA A 238 -8.49 11.19 27.88
CA ALA A 238 -9.64 11.06 28.77
C ALA A 238 -10.98 11.49 28.13
N ASN A 239 -10.99 12.61 27.42
CA ASN A 239 -12.17 13.08 26.68
C ASN A 239 -12.60 12.11 25.56
N LEU A 240 -11.65 11.46 24.89
CA LEU A 240 -11.94 10.47 23.85
C LEU A 240 -12.47 9.17 24.46
N ARG A 241 -11.97 8.77 25.64
CA ARG A 241 -12.48 7.61 26.39
C ARG A 241 -13.96 7.79 26.75
N GLU A 242 -14.35 8.96 27.23
CA GLU A 242 -15.74 9.28 27.54
C GLU A 242 -16.63 9.25 26.27
N LEU A 243 -16.13 9.77 25.16
CA LEU A 243 -16.81 9.75 23.87
C LEU A 243 -17.04 8.31 23.37
N LEU A 244 -16.01 7.47 23.41
CA LEU A 244 -16.09 6.06 23.01
C LEU A 244 -17.11 5.30 23.86
N PHE A 245 -17.06 5.46 25.18
CA PHE A 245 -18.01 4.83 26.09
C PHE A 245 -19.47 5.22 25.78
N ARG A 246 -19.72 6.52 25.58
CA ARG A 246 -21.04 7.02 25.19
C ARG A 246 -21.53 6.44 23.87
N ASP A 247 -20.62 6.23 22.92
CA ASP A 247 -20.93 5.69 21.58
C ASP A 247 -20.96 4.15 21.56
N GLY A 248 -20.97 3.50 22.74
CA GLY A 248 -21.09 2.05 22.87
C GLY A 248 -19.82 1.27 22.53
N VAL A 249 -18.65 1.85 22.80
CA VAL A 249 -17.34 1.20 22.64
C VAL A 249 -16.65 1.08 24.00
N ALA A 250 -16.39 -0.14 24.42
CA ALA A 250 -15.59 -0.44 25.62
C ALA A 250 -14.11 -0.59 25.24
N LEU A 251 -13.23 -0.14 26.11
CA LEU A 251 -11.79 -0.37 26.00
C LEU A 251 -11.39 -1.59 26.79
N ALA A 252 -10.42 -2.34 26.26
CA ALA A 252 -9.76 -3.46 26.95
C ALA A 252 -8.25 -3.43 26.63
N PRO A 253 -7.40 -3.96 27.52
CA PRO A 253 -5.97 -4.01 27.26
C PRO A 253 -5.66 -4.82 25.99
N TYR A 254 -4.74 -4.32 25.16
CA TYR A 254 -4.35 -4.89 23.86
C TYR A 254 -4.11 -6.40 23.91
N HIS A 255 -3.35 -6.87 24.89
CA HIS A 255 -2.98 -8.27 25.05
C HIS A 255 -4.12 -9.20 25.51
N CYS A 256 -5.28 -8.63 25.91
CA CYS A 256 -6.42 -9.42 26.38
C CYS A 256 -7.29 -10.00 25.26
N VAL A 257 -7.05 -9.67 23.99
CA VAL A 257 -7.88 -10.13 22.86
C VAL A 257 -7.98 -11.66 22.82
N GLY A 258 -6.86 -12.39 22.87
CA GLY A 258 -6.86 -13.87 22.84
C GLY A 258 -7.62 -14.48 24.02
N LYS A 259 -7.46 -13.93 25.23
CA LYS A 259 -8.21 -14.37 26.42
C LYS A 259 -9.72 -14.13 26.26
N THR A 260 -10.10 -13.00 25.70
CA THR A 260 -11.52 -12.68 25.46
C THR A 260 -12.12 -13.64 24.41
N LEU A 261 -11.41 -13.92 23.31
CA LEU A 261 -11.86 -14.90 22.32
C LEU A 261 -12.04 -16.30 22.94
N ALA A 262 -11.06 -16.74 23.74
CA ALA A 262 -11.13 -18.03 24.41
C ALA A 262 -12.28 -18.14 25.44
N SER A 263 -12.83 -17.01 25.91
CA SER A 263 -13.97 -16.98 26.85
C SER A 263 -15.35 -17.00 26.16
N LEU A 264 -15.41 -16.94 24.85
CA LEU A 264 -16.67 -17.04 24.11
C LEU A 264 -17.30 -18.42 24.30
N SER A 265 -18.54 -18.46 24.75
CA SER A 265 -19.23 -19.70 25.07
C SER A 265 -20.10 -20.27 23.94
N SER A 266 -20.55 -19.40 23.04
CA SER A 266 -21.39 -19.76 21.88
C SER A 266 -21.41 -18.61 20.86
N GLY A 267 -21.84 -18.91 19.64
CA GLY A 267 -22.09 -17.94 18.59
C GLY A 267 -21.26 -18.15 17.35
N THR A 268 -21.52 -17.30 16.36
CA THR A 268 -20.84 -17.27 15.06
C THR A 268 -19.95 -16.05 14.99
N VAL A 269 -18.63 -16.24 14.79
CA VAL A 269 -17.64 -15.18 14.61
C VAL A 269 -17.30 -15.08 13.13
N LEU A 270 -17.63 -13.95 12.49
CA LEU A 270 -17.11 -13.61 11.19
C LEU A 270 -15.65 -13.19 11.36
N ALA A 271 -14.77 -13.88 10.68
CA ALA A 271 -13.33 -13.61 10.71
C ALA A 271 -12.75 -13.89 9.32
N ASP A 272 -12.11 -12.87 8.72
CA ASP A 272 -11.44 -13.06 7.44
C ASP A 272 -10.10 -13.76 7.66
N PRO A 273 -9.91 -14.99 7.16
CA PRO A 273 -8.66 -15.71 7.37
C PRO A 273 -7.48 -15.13 6.59
N GLU A 274 -7.69 -14.22 5.64
CA GLU A 274 -6.63 -13.49 4.94
C GLU A 274 -6.07 -12.34 5.78
N GLU A 275 -6.89 -11.74 6.65
CA GLU A 275 -6.55 -10.55 7.42
C GLU A 275 -6.21 -10.82 8.89
N ILE A 276 -6.56 -12.00 9.40
CA ILE A 276 -6.34 -12.34 10.80
C ILE A 276 -5.23 -13.37 10.92
N ASN A 277 -4.27 -13.12 11.82
CA ASN A 277 -3.14 -14.01 12.03
C ASN A 277 -3.55 -15.36 12.63
N ALA A 278 -2.77 -16.40 12.33
CA ALA A 278 -3.06 -17.77 12.73
C ALA A 278 -3.10 -17.96 14.26
N SER A 279 -2.24 -17.23 15.01
CA SER A 279 -2.23 -17.25 16.46
C SER A 279 -3.57 -16.79 17.03
N LEU A 280 -4.09 -15.66 16.53
CA LEU A 280 -5.33 -15.08 17.03
C LEU A 280 -6.53 -15.99 16.75
N LEU A 281 -6.63 -16.56 15.54
CA LEU A 281 -7.68 -17.52 15.19
C LEU A 281 -7.65 -18.78 16.06
N SER A 282 -6.47 -19.23 16.48
CA SER A 282 -6.33 -20.41 17.34
C SER A 282 -6.90 -20.25 18.76
N HIS A 283 -7.23 -19.01 19.17
CA HIS A 283 -7.89 -18.77 20.45
C HIS A 283 -9.41 -18.96 20.42
N LEU A 284 -10.02 -19.08 19.23
CA LEU A 284 -11.45 -19.37 19.15
C LEU A 284 -11.74 -20.80 19.60
N PRO A 285 -12.64 -21.00 20.58
CA PRO A 285 -13.00 -22.33 21.05
C PRO A 285 -13.74 -23.16 19.97
N GLU A 286 -13.64 -24.48 20.02
CA GLU A 286 -14.28 -25.39 19.05
C GLU A 286 -15.80 -25.22 18.93
N GLN A 287 -16.47 -24.80 20.02
CA GLN A 287 -17.91 -24.55 20.00
C GLN A 287 -18.33 -23.26 19.31
N ILE A 288 -17.37 -22.40 18.92
CA ILE A 288 -17.63 -21.19 18.16
C ILE A 288 -17.59 -21.53 16.67
N THR A 289 -18.65 -21.18 15.96
CA THR A 289 -18.67 -21.28 14.50
C THR A 289 -17.84 -20.16 13.90
N GLN A 290 -16.77 -20.51 13.18
CA GLN A 290 -16.01 -19.52 12.39
C GLN A 290 -16.69 -19.36 11.02
N LEU A 291 -17.11 -18.15 10.69
CA LEU A 291 -17.62 -17.80 9.39
C LEU A 291 -16.49 -17.11 8.61
N GLU A 292 -15.81 -17.89 7.77
CA GLU A 292 -14.68 -17.44 6.95
C GLU A 292 -15.21 -16.64 5.73
N LEU A 293 -15.46 -15.34 5.92
CA LEU A 293 -15.89 -14.40 4.89
C LEU A 293 -14.97 -13.19 4.90
N PRO A 294 -14.86 -12.48 3.75
CA PRO A 294 -14.17 -11.19 3.68
C PRO A 294 -14.72 -10.20 4.71
N ASN A 295 -13.81 -9.38 5.26
CA ASN A 295 -14.17 -8.37 6.23
C ASN A 295 -15.08 -7.30 5.58
N PRO A 296 -16.35 -7.15 6.02
CA PRO A 296 -17.27 -6.20 5.40
C PRO A 296 -16.85 -4.74 5.55
N ILE A 297 -16.02 -4.40 6.54
CA ILE A 297 -15.52 -3.05 6.74
C ILE A 297 -14.69 -2.59 5.55
N GLU A 298 -13.89 -3.48 4.93
CA GLU A 298 -13.07 -3.14 3.78
C GLU A 298 -13.91 -2.54 2.64
N ARG A 299 -15.01 -3.19 2.28
CA ARG A 299 -15.90 -2.65 1.25
C ARG A 299 -16.65 -1.39 1.72
N MET A 300 -17.07 -1.33 2.98
CA MET A 300 -17.79 -0.17 3.52
C MET A 300 -16.94 1.11 3.51
N LYS A 301 -15.63 1.02 3.79
CA LYS A 301 -14.72 2.17 3.74
C LYS A 301 -14.29 2.52 2.32
N ALA A 302 -14.22 1.54 1.40
CA ALA A 302 -13.92 1.78 -0.01
C ALA A 302 -14.98 2.64 -0.70
N LEU A 303 -16.26 2.54 -0.27
CA LEU A 303 -17.37 3.33 -0.80
C LEU A 303 -17.45 4.68 -0.09
N LYS A 304 -16.73 5.68 -0.60
CA LYS A 304 -16.75 7.05 -0.10
C LYS A 304 -18.08 7.72 -0.44
N THR A 305 -18.59 8.50 0.52
CA THR A 305 -19.78 9.33 0.25
C THR A 305 -19.41 10.54 -0.63
N PRO A 306 -20.40 11.21 -1.25
CA PRO A 306 -20.14 12.45 -1.99
C PRO A 306 -19.42 13.52 -1.16
N GLU A 307 -19.73 13.61 0.14
CA GLU A 307 -19.07 14.54 1.07
C GLU A 307 -17.62 14.16 1.32
N GLU A 308 -17.31 12.85 1.50
CA GLU A 308 -15.95 12.34 1.61
C GLU A 308 -15.16 12.61 0.32
N ILE A 309 -15.74 12.41 -0.87
CA ILE A 309 -15.10 12.73 -2.16
C ILE A 309 -14.82 14.23 -2.29
N ASN A 310 -15.69 15.10 -1.79
CA ASN A 310 -15.45 16.54 -1.79
C ASN A 310 -14.28 16.90 -0.87
N LEU A 311 -14.20 16.33 0.32
CA LEU A 311 -13.07 16.51 1.23
C LEU A 311 -11.76 16.01 0.61
N ILE A 312 -11.76 14.82 0.00
CA ILE A 312 -10.58 14.31 -0.74
C ILE A 312 -10.18 15.29 -1.86
N SER A 313 -11.15 15.86 -2.57
CA SER A 313 -10.87 16.87 -3.61
C SER A 313 -10.20 18.12 -3.03
N ASP A 314 -10.56 18.55 -1.81
CA ASP A 314 -9.89 19.65 -1.11
C ASP A 314 -8.45 19.29 -0.73
N ALA A 315 -8.19 18.05 -0.30
CA ALA A 315 -6.84 17.54 -0.05
C ALA A 315 -6.00 17.56 -1.36
N MET A 316 -6.60 17.18 -2.51
CA MET A 316 -5.92 17.23 -3.81
C MET A 316 -5.58 18.66 -4.24
N ILE A 317 -6.41 19.65 -3.92
CA ILE A 317 -6.09 21.08 -4.18
C ILE A 317 -4.88 21.48 -3.33
N LYS A 318 -4.87 21.15 -2.05
CA LYS A 318 -3.75 21.47 -1.16
C LYS A 318 -2.45 20.85 -1.67
N ASP A 319 -2.44 19.56 -1.94
CA ASP A 319 -1.25 18.85 -2.43
C ASP A 319 -0.81 19.37 -3.81
N GLY A 320 -1.76 19.64 -4.71
CA GLY A 320 -1.51 20.29 -6.00
C GLY A 320 -0.78 21.63 -5.87
N VAL A 321 -1.10 22.43 -4.85
CA VAL A 321 -0.37 23.69 -4.55
C VAL A 321 1.08 23.41 -4.16
N ALA A 322 1.35 22.40 -3.32
CA ALA A 322 2.72 22.03 -2.96
C ALA A 322 3.53 21.58 -4.19
N LEU A 323 2.95 20.71 -5.00
CA LEU A 323 3.56 20.16 -6.22
C LEU A 323 3.85 21.25 -7.25
N VAL A 324 2.91 22.15 -7.49
CA VAL A 324 3.12 23.30 -8.41
C VAL A 324 4.22 24.21 -7.91
N ARG A 325 4.27 24.52 -6.61
CA ARG A 325 5.37 25.29 -6.01
C ARG A 325 6.71 24.59 -6.14
N PHE A 326 6.73 23.26 -5.92
CA PHE A 326 7.93 22.45 -6.04
C PHE A 326 8.46 22.41 -7.47
N PHE A 327 7.65 22.07 -8.47
CA PHE A 327 8.09 21.99 -9.86
C PHE A 327 8.46 23.39 -10.42
N ALA A 328 7.76 24.44 -10.03
CA ALA A 328 8.14 25.81 -10.39
C ALA A 328 9.46 26.23 -9.74
N TRP A 329 9.73 25.83 -8.50
CA TRP A 329 11.02 26.02 -7.85
C TRP A 329 12.12 25.21 -8.54
N LEU A 330 11.88 23.95 -8.87
CA LEU A 330 12.82 23.07 -9.56
C LEU A 330 13.28 23.69 -10.89
N ASP A 331 12.35 24.08 -11.76
CA ASP A 331 12.68 24.67 -13.06
C ASP A 331 13.48 25.99 -12.95
N ARG A 332 13.24 26.76 -11.90
CA ARG A 332 13.98 28.03 -11.67
C ARG A 332 15.41 27.82 -11.17
N ASN A 333 15.66 26.75 -10.45
CA ASN A 333 16.93 26.53 -9.74
C ASN A 333 17.79 25.42 -10.36
N LEU A 334 17.25 24.67 -11.30
CA LEU A 334 17.99 23.64 -12.03
C LEU A 334 19.25 24.25 -12.69
N GLY A 335 20.41 23.63 -12.44
CA GLY A 335 21.71 24.10 -12.93
C GLY A 335 22.28 25.33 -12.19
N LYS A 336 21.60 25.88 -11.16
CA LYS A 336 22.11 26.99 -10.33
C LYS A 336 22.60 26.53 -8.96
N GLU A 337 22.10 25.43 -8.48
CA GLU A 337 22.52 24.79 -7.24
C GLU A 337 22.64 23.28 -7.44
N GLU A 338 23.47 22.63 -6.66
CA GLU A 338 23.57 21.17 -6.66
C GLU A 338 22.30 20.58 -6.10
N MET A 339 21.71 19.64 -6.85
CA MET A 339 20.51 18.92 -6.47
C MET A 339 20.76 17.42 -6.50
N THR A 340 20.24 16.71 -5.51
CA THR A 340 20.23 15.24 -5.45
C THR A 340 18.80 14.75 -5.31
N GLU A 341 18.58 13.47 -5.55
CA GLU A 341 17.28 12.83 -5.38
C GLU A 341 16.72 13.09 -3.97
N GLN A 342 17.54 12.94 -2.92
CA GLN A 342 17.14 13.21 -1.54
C GLN A 342 16.80 14.69 -1.33
N SER A 343 17.62 15.61 -1.83
CA SER A 343 17.36 17.05 -1.67
C SER A 343 16.06 17.50 -2.33
N LEU A 344 15.64 16.84 -3.41
CA LEU A 344 14.35 17.08 -4.05
C LEU A 344 13.18 16.53 -3.23
N ALA A 345 13.31 15.32 -2.67
CA ALA A 345 12.32 14.77 -1.74
C ALA A 345 12.12 15.69 -0.52
N ASP A 346 13.21 16.14 0.10
CA ASP A 346 13.19 17.08 1.24
C ASP A 346 12.54 18.42 0.86
N LYS A 347 12.79 18.90 -0.36
CA LYS A 347 12.20 20.15 -0.85
C LYS A 347 10.70 20.05 -1.07
N LEU A 348 10.23 18.93 -1.62
CA LEU A 348 8.80 18.68 -1.76
C LEU A 348 8.12 18.60 -0.37
N LEU A 349 8.74 17.87 0.56
CA LEU A 349 8.29 17.81 1.95
C LEU A 349 8.21 19.19 2.60
N PHE A 350 9.19 20.07 2.35
CA PHE A 350 9.15 21.47 2.83
C PHE A 350 7.92 22.22 2.33
N PHE A 351 7.55 22.07 1.04
CA PHE A 351 6.36 22.71 0.50
C PHE A 351 5.07 22.12 1.10
N ARG A 352 4.98 20.79 1.28
CA ARG A 352 3.84 20.14 1.91
C ARG A 352 3.66 20.58 3.37
N LYS A 353 4.74 20.62 4.15
CA LYS A 353 4.72 21.09 5.56
C LYS A 353 4.26 22.56 5.71
N SER A 354 4.37 23.36 4.67
CA SER A 354 3.89 24.75 4.68
C SER A 354 2.38 24.89 4.48
N LEU A 355 1.68 23.81 4.19
CA LEU A 355 0.24 23.83 3.92
C LEU A 355 -0.58 23.62 5.20
N PRO A 356 -1.73 24.27 5.33
CA PRO A 356 -2.61 24.09 6.45
C PRO A 356 -3.20 22.67 6.47
N GLY A 357 -3.14 22.02 7.63
CA GLY A 357 -3.69 20.67 7.83
C GLY A 357 -2.78 19.54 7.35
N TYR A 358 -1.54 19.81 6.92
CA TYR A 358 -0.57 18.73 6.66
C TYR A 358 -0.27 17.96 7.95
N ILE A 359 -0.37 16.63 7.88
CA ILE A 359 -0.11 15.72 9.01
C ILE A 359 1.22 14.97 8.82
N SER A 360 1.35 14.21 7.74
CA SER A 360 2.52 13.40 7.41
C SER A 360 2.58 13.15 5.90
N LEU A 361 3.61 12.49 5.44
CA LEU A 361 3.57 11.80 4.14
C LEU A 361 2.52 10.68 4.19
N SER A 362 2.06 10.20 3.04
CA SER A 362 1.26 8.97 2.92
C SER A 362 2.12 7.74 2.63
N PHE A 363 3.36 7.96 2.19
CA PHE A 363 4.46 7.00 2.04
C PHE A 363 5.77 7.76 1.82
N GLU A 364 6.91 7.09 2.00
CA GLU A 364 8.22 7.72 1.73
C GLU A 364 8.34 8.13 0.26
N THR A 365 8.69 9.41 0.01
CA THR A 365 8.79 9.97 -1.34
C THR A 365 9.82 9.21 -2.19
N ILE A 366 9.39 8.71 -3.34
CA ILE A 366 10.26 8.19 -4.40
C ILE A 366 10.71 9.38 -5.24
N SER A 367 12.01 9.71 -5.16
CA SER A 367 12.64 10.73 -5.99
C SER A 367 13.78 10.05 -6.74
N ALA A 368 13.58 9.78 -8.02
CA ALA A 368 14.47 8.92 -8.80
C ALA A 368 14.86 9.57 -10.13
N PHE A 369 16.18 9.65 -10.39
CA PHE A 369 16.71 10.25 -11.62
C PHE A 369 17.39 9.22 -12.51
N GLY A 370 17.15 9.30 -13.81
CA GLY A 370 17.81 8.45 -14.82
C GLY A 370 17.54 6.97 -14.58
N SER A 371 18.60 6.18 -14.40
CA SER A 371 18.50 4.73 -14.20
C SER A 371 17.80 4.31 -12.90
N ASN A 372 17.85 5.14 -11.86
CA ASN A 372 17.17 4.87 -10.60
C ASN A 372 15.64 4.90 -10.77
N ALA A 373 15.13 5.72 -11.68
CA ALA A 373 13.70 5.73 -12.02
C ALA A 373 13.20 4.42 -12.63
N ALA A 374 14.10 3.54 -13.10
CA ALA A 374 13.74 2.20 -13.55
C ALA A 374 13.46 1.20 -12.41
N LEU A 375 13.62 1.63 -11.15
CA LEU A 375 13.27 0.88 -9.95
C LEU A 375 11.94 1.42 -9.42
N PRO A 376 10.80 0.72 -9.57
CA PRO A 376 9.48 1.27 -9.25
C PRO A 376 9.32 1.76 -7.81
N HIS A 377 10.02 1.12 -6.86
CA HIS A 377 10.01 1.43 -5.43
C HIS A 377 11.38 1.93 -4.94
N TYR A 378 12.08 2.70 -5.80
CA TYR A 378 13.38 3.28 -5.44
C TYR A 378 13.25 4.20 -4.22
N GLN A 379 14.23 4.08 -3.31
CA GLN A 379 14.39 4.99 -2.20
C GLN A 379 15.77 5.64 -2.30
N PRO A 380 15.89 6.98 -2.29
CA PRO A 380 17.17 7.65 -2.25
C PRO A 380 17.97 7.22 -1.02
N ASP A 381 19.28 7.03 -1.17
CA ASP A 381 20.15 6.83 -0.03
C ASP A 381 20.11 8.08 0.87
N LYS A 382 19.93 7.90 2.16
CA LYS A 382 19.94 8.97 3.18
C LYS A 382 21.24 9.79 3.20
N SER A 383 22.32 9.29 2.59
CA SER A 383 23.56 10.04 2.36
C SER A 383 23.47 11.08 1.24
N GLY A 384 22.36 11.14 0.48
CA GLY A 384 22.12 12.17 -0.53
C GLY A 384 21.43 11.70 -1.82
N GLY A 385 21.43 10.42 -2.14
CA GLY A 385 20.94 9.92 -3.43
C GLY A 385 21.82 10.37 -4.62
N ALA A 386 21.41 10.03 -5.84
CA ALA A 386 22.13 10.41 -7.03
C ALA A 386 22.00 11.91 -7.35
N PRO A 387 23.04 12.57 -7.91
CA PRO A 387 22.95 13.95 -8.34
C PRO A 387 22.06 14.08 -9.60
N ILE A 388 21.27 15.16 -9.67
CA ILE A 388 20.48 15.48 -10.85
C ILE A 388 21.39 16.05 -11.92
N LYS A 389 21.48 15.38 -13.05
CA LYS A 389 22.37 15.71 -14.18
C LYS A 389 21.63 16.44 -15.30
N ASP A 390 22.35 16.77 -16.37
CA ASP A 390 21.86 17.63 -17.46
C ASP A 390 20.74 17.03 -18.32
N ASN A 391 20.64 15.69 -18.41
CA ASN A 391 19.66 15.03 -19.28
C ASN A 391 19.16 13.74 -18.64
N GLY A 392 17.86 13.57 -18.59
CA GLY A 392 17.21 12.36 -18.08
C GLY A 392 15.78 12.60 -17.62
N PHE A 393 15.10 11.54 -17.22
CA PHE A 393 13.84 11.66 -16.52
C PHE A 393 14.05 11.71 -15.01
N LEU A 394 13.36 12.64 -14.38
CA LEU A 394 13.16 12.72 -12.94
C LEU A 394 11.74 12.23 -12.64
N LEU A 395 11.62 11.10 -11.98
CA LEU A 395 10.38 10.55 -11.49
C LEU A 395 10.22 10.96 -10.02
N ILE A 396 9.12 11.64 -9.70
CA ILE A 396 8.71 11.98 -8.33
C ILE A 396 7.37 11.31 -8.08
N ASP A 397 7.38 10.35 -7.14
CA ASP A 397 6.19 9.68 -6.66
C ASP A 397 6.04 9.94 -5.16
N SER A 398 4.91 10.48 -4.75
CA SER A 398 4.76 11.03 -3.41
C SER A 398 3.32 11.32 -3.05
N GLY A 399 3.04 11.29 -1.75
CA GLY A 399 1.72 11.64 -1.25
C GLY A 399 1.77 12.26 0.14
N ALA A 400 0.64 12.71 0.62
CA ALA A 400 0.48 13.35 1.92
C ALA A 400 -0.81 12.93 2.61
N GLN A 401 -0.80 13.01 3.93
CA GLN A 401 -1.96 12.84 4.78
C GLN A 401 -2.49 14.21 5.23
N PHE A 402 -3.76 14.47 4.93
CA PHE A 402 -4.54 15.58 5.45
C PHE A 402 -5.78 15.02 6.17
N PRO A 403 -6.38 15.74 7.13
CA PRO A 403 -7.65 15.31 7.73
C PRO A 403 -8.76 15.10 6.70
N GLU A 404 -8.68 15.80 5.58
CA GLU A 404 -9.62 15.74 4.46
C GLU A 404 -9.36 14.57 3.50
N GLY A 405 -8.18 13.92 3.56
CA GLY A 405 -7.89 12.77 2.70
C GLY A 405 -6.42 12.42 2.58
N THR A 406 -6.17 11.30 1.93
CA THR A 406 -4.86 10.80 1.54
C THR A 406 -4.59 11.15 0.09
N THR A 407 -3.40 11.67 -0.24
CA THR A 407 -3.00 11.93 -1.62
C THR A 407 -1.92 10.95 -2.07
N ASP A 408 -1.90 10.73 -3.39
CA ASP A 408 -0.95 9.88 -4.09
C ASP A 408 -0.80 10.39 -5.53
N ILE A 409 0.44 10.58 -5.98
CA ILE A 409 0.72 11.12 -7.30
C ILE A 409 2.12 10.78 -7.77
N THR A 410 2.24 10.34 -9.01
CA THR A 410 3.52 10.33 -9.72
C THR A 410 3.54 11.33 -10.86
N ARG A 411 4.65 12.08 -10.96
CA ARG A 411 5.01 12.84 -12.15
C ARG A 411 6.41 12.50 -12.60
N THR A 412 6.55 12.25 -13.90
CA THR A 412 7.86 12.12 -14.55
C THR A 412 8.13 13.40 -15.33
N LYS A 413 9.23 14.07 -14.97
CA LYS A 413 9.67 15.32 -15.58
C LYS A 413 10.92 15.11 -16.42
N LEU A 414 10.93 15.64 -17.64
CA LEU A 414 12.13 15.68 -18.46
C LEU A 414 13.08 16.78 -17.96
N ILE A 415 14.31 16.40 -17.67
CA ILE A 415 15.42 17.33 -17.45
C ILE A 415 16.27 17.34 -18.72
N GLY A 416 16.52 18.54 -19.29
CA GLY A 416 17.31 18.70 -20.50
C GLY A 416 16.64 18.15 -21.77
N LYS A 417 17.29 17.20 -22.47
CA LYS A 417 16.85 16.71 -23.77
C LYS A 417 16.48 15.23 -23.74
N ALA A 418 15.35 14.88 -24.36
CA ALA A 418 14.93 13.50 -24.54
C ALA A 418 15.41 12.93 -25.89
N THR A 419 15.77 11.65 -25.91
CA THR A 419 15.90 10.87 -27.15
C THR A 419 14.52 10.52 -27.72
N ASP A 420 14.45 10.09 -28.98
CA ASP A 420 13.17 9.70 -29.60
C ASP A 420 12.50 8.54 -28.83
N LEU A 421 13.27 7.54 -28.41
CA LEU A 421 12.73 6.44 -27.60
C LEU A 421 12.19 6.89 -26.23
N MET A 422 12.85 7.86 -25.57
CA MET A 422 12.32 8.45 -24.34
C MET A 422 10.97 9.11 -24.55
N LYS A 423 10.81 9.87 -25.63
CA LYS A 423 9.55 10.52 -26.00
C LYS A 423 8.46 9.50 -26.35
N GLU A 424 8.83 8.43 -27.05
CA GLU A 424 7.91 7.33 -27.38
C GLU A 424 7.39 6.63 -26.12
N ASP A 425 8.30 6.25 -25.22
CA ASP A 425 7.94 5.64 -23.93
C ASP A 425 7.04 6.58 -23.10
N TYR A 426 7.41 7.87 -22.98
CA TYR A 426 6.64 8.85 -22.22
C TYR A 426 5.22 9.02 -22.79
N THR A 427 5.11 9.14 -24.12
CA THR A 427 3.82 9.29 -24.77
C THR A 427 2.96 8.03 -24.65
N ALA A 428 3.56 6.83 -24.67
CA ALA A 428 2.84 5.58 -24.45
C ALA A 428 2.27 5.50 -23.01
N VAL A 429 3.06 5.89 -21.98
CA VAL A 429 2.59 5.94 -20.59
C VAL A 429 1.50 6.99 -20.40
N LEU A 430 1.65 8.19 -20.99
CA LEU A 430 0.62 9.23 -20.95
C LEU A 430 -0.71 8.73 -21.57
N ARG A 431 -0.64 8.09 -22.73
CA ARG A 431 -1.83 7.51 -23.38
C ARG A 431 -2.49 6.43 -22.52
N ALA A 432 -1.67 5.62 -21.84
CA ALA A 432 -2.16 4.58 -20.93
C ALA A 432 -2.97 5.19 -19.77
N ASN A 433 -2.44 6.22 -19.11
CA ASN A 433 -3.13 6.94 -18.05
C ASN A 433 -4.43 7.61 -18.56
N ILE A 434 -4.38 8.31 -19.69
CA ILE A 434 -5.57 8.95 -20.27
C ILE A 434 -6.65 7.92 -20.63
N ARG A 435 -6.29 6.77 -21.22
CA ARG A 435 -7.25 5.74 -21.63
C ARG A 435 -8.00 5.13 -20.45
N LEU A 436 -7.32 4.92 -19.32
CA LEU A 436 -8.00 4.47 -18.11
C LEU A 436 -8.86 5.59 -17.50
N ALA A 437 -8.32 6.81 -17.39
CA ALA A 437 -9.06 7.96 -16.85
C ALA A 437 -10.35 8.29 -17.63
N MET A 438 -10.39 7.98 -18.94
CA MET A 438 -11.57 8.17 -19.81
C MET A 438 -12.55 7.00 -19.81
N ALA A 439 -12.27 5.93 -19.06
CA ALA A 439 -13.07 4.71 -19.12
C ALA A 439 -14.52 4.94 -18.67
N VAL A 440 -15.45 4.36 -19.41
CA VAL A 440 -16.86 4.17 -19.03
C VAL A 440 -17.10 2.67 -18.97
N PHE A 441 -17.71 2.18 -17.90
CA PHE A 441 -17.83 0.74 -17.65
C PHE A 441 -19.12 0.41 -16.87
N PRO A 442 -19.64 -0.84 -16.97
CA PRO A 442 -20.81 -1.26 -16.21
C PRO A 442 -20.56 -1.23 -14.70
N ASP A 443 -21.56 -0.81 -13.93
CA ASP A 443 -21.55 -0.94 -12.46
C ASP A 443 -21.39 -2.41 -12.06
N GLY A 444 -20.53 -2.67 -11.10
CA GLY A 444 -20.23 -4.04 -10.63
C GLY A 444 -19.24 -4.83 -11.48
N ILE A 445 -18.61 -4.23 -12.50
CA ILE A 445 -17.50 -4.90 -13.22
C ILE A 445 -16.32 -5.12 -12.28
N SER A 446 -15.62 -6.25 -12.42
CA SER A 446 -14.37 -6.45 -11.68
C SER A 446 -13.32 -5.42 -12.12
N SER A 447 -12.67 -4.78 -11.15
CA SER A 447 -11.60 -3.80 -11.38
C SER A 447 -10.45 -4.35 -12.24
N GLN A 448 -10.20 -5.65 -12.18
CA GLN A 448 -9.17 -6.33 -12.97
C GLN A 448 -9.42 -6.23 -14.49
N LEU A 449 -10.68 -6.14 -14.91
CA LEU A 449 -11.05 -6.02 -16.33
C LEU A 449 -10.76 -4.62 -16.90
N LEU A 450 -10.44 -3.64 -16.07
CA LEU A 450 -10.07 -2.30 -16.50
C LEU A 450 -8.57 -2.15 -16.80
N ASP A 451 -7.73 -3.04 -16.27
CA ASP A 451 -6.28 -3.02 -16.46
C ASP A 451 -5.84 -3.00 -17.94
N PRO A 452 -6.42 -3.79 -18.87
CA PRO A 452 -6.09 -3.74 -20.27
C PRO A 452 -6.30 -2.38 -20.95
N LEU A 453 -7.15 -1.52 -20.41
CA LEU A 453 -7.38 -0.16 -20.97
C LEU A 453 -6.11 0.69 -20.86
N ALA A 454 -5.41 0.61 -19.72
CA ALA A 454 -4.13 1.27 -19.54
C ALA A 454 -2.99 0.51 -20.23
N ARG A 455 -2.96 -0.81 -20.14
CA ARG A 455 -1.85 -1.58 -20.73
C ARG A 455 -1.87 -1.61 -22.26
N GLY A 456 -3.03 -1.45 -22.89
CA GLY A 456 -3.17 -1.50 -24.34
C GLY A 456 -2.17 -0.62 -25.10
N PRO A 457 -2.07 0.69 -24.81
CA PRO A 457 -1.07 1.57 -25.43
C PRO A 457 0.39 1.15 -25.19
N ILE A 458 0.69 0.60 -24.00
CA ILE A 458 2.03 0.13 -23.63
C ILE A 458 2.37 -1.17 -24.37
N TRP A 459 1.45 -2.13 -24.47
CA TRP A 459 1.63 -3.36 -25.25
C TRP A 459 1.79 -3.09 -26.74
N GLN A 460 1.06 -2.09 -27.29
CA GLN A 460 1.26 -1.65 -28.67
C GLN A 460 2.67 -1.11 -28.92
N HIS A 461 3.33 -0.63 -27.87
CA HIS A 461 4.73 -0.19 -27.89
C HIS A 461 5.72 -1.34 -27.53
N PHE A 462 5.26 -2.59 -27.48
CA PHE A 462 6.04 -3.77 -27.07
C PHE A 462 6.74 -3.62 -25.72
N ALA A 463 6.12 -2.91 -24.79
CA ALA A 463 6.57 -2.72 -23.42
C ALA A 463 5.55 -3.30 -22.42
N ASN A 464 5.96 -3.45 -21.17
CA ASN A 464 5.10 -3.89 -20.07
C ASN A 464 5.68 -3.38 -18.74
N PHE A 465 4.86 -3.44 -17.66
CA PHE A 465 5.30 -3.12 -16.30
C PHE A 465 4.83 -4.19 -15.31
N GLY A 466 5.59 -4.34 -14.21
CA GLY A 466 5.47 -5.46 -13.28
C GLY A 466 4.56 -5.22 -12.08
N HIS A 467 4.02 -4.02 -11.89
CA HIS A 467 3.10 -3.67 -10.80
C HIS A 467 1.65 -3.59 -11.26
N GLY A 468 0.70 -3.38 -10.34
CA GLY A 468 -0.70 -3.09 -10.67
C GLY A 468 -0.84 -1.75 -11.40
N THR A 469 -1.89 -1.58 -12.17
CA THR A 469 -2.20 -0.29 -12.81
C THR A 469 -2.87 0.68 -11.84
N GLY A 470 -3.43 0.16 -10.74
CA GLY A 470 -4.03 0.99 -9.71
C GLY A 470 -4.54 0.18 -8.51
N HIS A 471 -4.74 0.87 -7.41
CA HIS A 471 -5.21 0.37 -6.13
C HIS A 471 -6.21 1.34 -5.51
N GLY A 472 -7.01 0.89 -4.55
CA GLY A 472 -7.85 1.77 -3.75
C GLY A 472 -7.03 2.67 -2.85
N VAL A 473 -7.60 3.81 -2.45
CA VAL A 473 -6.96 4.79 -1.56
C VAL A 473 -7.90 5.16 -0.42
N GLY A 474 -7.35 5.24 0.79
CA GLY A 474 -8.10 5.53 2.01
C GLY A 474 -8.52 6.99 2.15
N PHE A 475 -9.52 7.23 2.99
CA PHE A 475 -9.94 8.57 3.41
C PHE A 475 -9.25 8.95 4.70
N PHE A 476 -8.11 9.63 4.60
CA PHE A 476 -7.16 9.86 5.70
C PHE A 476 -6.84 8.52 6.40
N LEU A 477 -6.44 7.54 5.58
CA LEU A 477 -6.04 6.18 5.96
C LEU A 477 -4.89 5.71 5.07
N ASN A 478 -4.71 4.39 4.92
CA ASN A 478 -3.64 3.83 4.12
C ASN A 478 -3.73 4.29 2.67
N VAL A 479 -2.58 4.59 2.06
CA VAL A 479 -2.49 4.91 0.64
C VAL A 479 -2.94 3.71 -0.21
N HIS A 480 -2.55 2.49 0.18
CA HIS A 480 -3.06 1.25 -0.40
C HIS A 480 -4.26 0.74 0.40
N GLU A 481 -5.43 0.77 -0.21
CA GLU A 481 -6.69 0.31 0.40
C GLU A 481 -7.41 -0.65 -0.56
N GLY A 482 -7.86 -1.80 -0.05
CA GLY A 482 -8.74 -2.70 -0.81
C GLY A 482 -10.21 -2.23 -0.82
N PRO A 483 -11.13 -3.02 -1.44
CA PRO A 483 -10.85 -4.29 -2.11
C PRO A 483 -10.48 -4.15 -3.60
N GLN A 484 -10.75 -3.00 -4.25
CA GLN A 484 -10.50 -2.84 -5.67
C GLN A 484 -9.00 -2.71 -5.99
N ARG A 485 -8.59 -3.44 -7.02
CA ARG A 485 -7.23 -3.40 -7.58
C ARG A 485 -7.31 -3.53 -9.10
N ILE A 486 -6.85 -2.52 -9.82
CA ILE A 486 -6.73 -2.57 -11.27
C ILE A 486 -5.41 -3.25 -11.62
N SER A 487 -5.46 -4.55 -11.88
CA SER A 487 -4.29 -5.35 -12.25
C SER A 487 -4.75 -6.63 -12.93
N TYR A 488 -4.07 -7.09 -13.97
CA TYR A 488 -4.41 -8.40 -14.53
C TYR A 488 -3.90 -9.53 -13.61
N PRO A 489 -4.67 -10.61 -13.46
CA PRO A 489 -4.23 -11.75 -12.67
C PRO A 489 -3.04 -12.43 -13.37
N ARG A 490 -1.94 -12.66 -12.63
CA ARG A 490 -0.89 -13.54 -13.12
C ARG A 490 -1.43 -14.96 -13.09
N ILE A 491 -1.56 -15.57 -14.29
CA ILE A 491 -1.96 -16.97 -14.40
C ILE A 491 -0.77 -17.80 -13.94
N SER A 492 -0.83 -18.31 -12.71
CA SER A 492 0.01 -19.42 -12.27
C SER A 492 -0.74 -20.72 -12.55
N PRO A 493 -0.07 -21.79 -13.01
CA PRO A 493 -0.69 -23.11 -13.15
C PRO A 493 -1.31 -23.65 -11.85
N ARG A 494 -0.99 -23.05 -10.71
CA ARG A 494 -1.46 -23.38 -9.35
C ARG A 494 -2.37 -22.33 -8.73
N SER A 495 -2.70 -21.23 -9.42
CA SER A 495 -3.59 -20.20 -8.86
C SER A 495 -5.01 -20.41 -9.34
N ASP A 496 -5.93 -20.59 -8.40
CA ASP A 496 -7.37 -20.46 -8.61
C ASP A 496 -7.73 -18.96 -8.68
N ALA A 497 -7.10 -18.22 -9.60
CA ALA A 497 -7.32 -16.79 -9.77
C ALA A 497 -8.71 -16.55 -10.39
N PHE A 498 -9.75 -16.66 -9.59
CA PHE A 498 -11.09 -16.21 -9.94
C PHE A 498 -11.17 -14.68 -9.86
N ILE A 499 -11.89 -14.08 -10.80
CA ILE A 499 -12.35 -12.70 -10.71
C ILE A 499 -13.29 -12.63 -9.51
N SER A 500 -12.83 -12.01 -8.40
CA SER A 500 -13.62 -11.91 -7.18
C SER A 500 -14.73 -10.86 -7.34
N LYS A 501 -15.91 -11.16 -6.77
CA LYS A 501 -16.99 -10.18 -6.63
C LYS A 501 -16.62 -9.01 -5.71
N GLU A 502 -15.66 -9.22 -4.82
CA GLU A 502 -15.18 -8.22 -3.87
C GLU A 502 -14.47 -7.07 -4.58
N THR A 503 -13.79 -7.35 -5.71
CA THR A 503 -13.13 -6.32 -6.53
C THR A 503 -14.08 -5.58 -7.48
N ALA A 504 -15.39 -5.77 -7.35
CA ALA A 504 -16.39 -5.12 -8.18
C ALA A 504 -16.37 -3.60 -7.98
N MET A 505 -16.17 -2.87 -9.09
CA MET A 505 -16.22 -1.41 -9.10
C MET A 505 -17.60 -0.89 -8.73
N SER A 506 -17.63 0.15 -7.93
CA SER A 506 -18.85 0.82 -7.50
C SER A 506 -18.63 2.32 -7.38
N GLU A 507 -19.74 3.07 -7.46
CA GLU A 507 -19.70 4.52 -7.21
C GLU A 507 -19.11 4.85 -5.83
N GLY A 508 -18.29 5.90 -5.75
CA GLY A 508 -17.62 6.33 -4.53
C GLY A 508 -16.24 5.71 -4.29
N MET A 509 -15.80 4.72 -5.09
CA MET A 509 -14.45 4.19 -4.99
C MET A 509 -13.43 5.19 -5.51
N VAL A 510 -12.36 5.40 -4.72
CA VAL A 510 -11.18 6.18 -5.11
C VAL A 510 -10.05 5.20 -5.43
N THR A 511 -9.43 5.38 -6.60
CA THR A 511 -8.46 4.42 -7.14
C THR A 511 -7.31 5.17 -7.80
N SER A 512 -6.07 4.67 -7.69
CA SER A 512 -4.93 5.18 -8.47
C SER A 512 -5.02 4.71 -9.93
N ASP A 513 -4.45 5.50 -10.83
CA ASP A 513 -4.27 5.24 -12.25
C ASP A 513 -2.80 5.55 -12.57
N GLU A 514 -1.92 4.53 -12.48
CA GLU A 514 -0.47 4.66 -12.38
C GLU A 514 0.33 3.77 -13.37
N PRO A 515 0.01 3.73 -14.67
CA PRO A 515 0.78 2.94 -15.63
C PRO A 515 2.22 3.45 -15.73
N GLY A 516 3.16 2.56 -16.09
CA GLY A 516 4.56 2.90 -16.23
C GLY A 516 5.31 2.11 -17.29
N ILE A 517 6.51 2.55 -17.64
CA ILE A 517 7.53 1.83 -18.42
C ILE A 517 8.86 2.00 -17.70
N TYR A 518 9.54 0.89 -17.43
CA TYR A 518 10.82 0.86 -16.73
C TYR A 518 11.85 0.12 -17.57
N ARG A 519 12.91 0.84 -18.01
CA ARG A 519 14.01 0.26 -18.79
C ARG A 519 15.23 0.09 -17.89
N PRO A 520 15.55 -1.13 -17.46
CA PRO A 520 16.64 -1.38 -16.51
C PRO A 520 17.95 -0.70 -16.95
N GLY A 521 18.61 -0.01 -16.01
CA GLY A 521 19.86 0.71 -16.23
C GLY A 521 19.74 1.97 -17.11
N ARG A 522 18.54 2.39 -17.50
CA ARG A 522 18.32 3.53 -18.41
C ARG A 522 17.40 4.59 -17.83
N TRP A 523 16.09 4.35 -17.74
CA TRP A 523 15.08 5.25 -17.18
C TRP A 523 13.80 4.52 -16.79
N GLY A 524 13.01 5.17 -15.94
CA GLY A 524 11.62 4.81 -15.66
C GLY A 524 10.68 6.01 -15.85
N ILE A 525 9.45 5.70 -16.21
CA ILE A 525 8.37 6.66 -16.41
C ILE A 525 7.13 6.09 -15.74
N ARG A 526 6.52 6.88 -14.86
CA ARG A 526 5.18 6.66 -14.31
C ARG A 526 4.43 7.99 -14.36
N ILE A 527 3.17 7.95 -14.76
CA ILE A 527 2.25 9.09 -14.70
C ILE A 527 1.04 8.58 -13.94
N GLU A 528 0.75 9.22 -12.82
CA GLU A 528 -0.27 8.79 -11.91
C GLU A 528 -1.22 9.90 -11.50
N ASN A 529 -2.50 9.56 -11.45
CA ASN A 529 -3.55 10.35 -10.83
C ASN A 529 -4.44 9.45 -9.97
N LEU A 530 -5.03 10.03 -8.93
CA LEU A 530 -6.20 9.43 -8.28
C LEU A 530 -7.47 9.79 -9.03
N VAL A 531 -8.34 8.80 -9.18
CA VAL A 531 -9.65 8.94 -9.81
C VAL A 531 -10.75 8.46 -8.87
N ALA A 532 -11.88 9.16 -8.86
CA ALA A 532 -13.10 8.72 -8.18
C ALA A 532 -14.06 8.09 -9.19
N THR A 533 -14.67 6.98 -8.81
CA THR A 533 -15.74 6.35 -9.61
C THR A 533 -17.05 7.09 -9.34
N GLU A 534 -17.68 7.61 -10.40
CA GLU A 534 -18.97 8.30 -10.33
C GLU A 534 -19.99 7.74 -11.35
N PHE A 535 -21.25 8.00 -11.12
CA PHE A 535 -22.33 7.67 -12.05
C PHE A 535 -22.10 8.33 -13.41
N ALA A 536 -22.30 7.59 -14.49
CA ALA A 536 -22.23 8.08 -15.86
C ALA A 536 -23.59 8.16 -16.54
N GLU A 537 -24.28 7.02 -16.67
CA GLU A 537 -25.57 6.89 -17.36
C GLU A 537 -26.28 5.59 -16.93
N GLU A 538 -27.60 5.56 -17.05
CA GLU A 538 -28.42 4.35 -16.91
C GLU A 538 -29.38 4.25 -18.11
N ASN A 539 -29.38 3.09 -18.75
CA ASN A 539 -30.19 2.81 -19.92
C ASN A 539 -30.63 1.34 -19.95
N GLU A 540 -31.17 0.86 -21.10
CA GLU A 540 -31.67 -0.52 -21.27
C GLU A 540 -30.60 -1.61 -21.09
N PHE A 541 -29.28 -1.26 -21.13
CA PHE A 541 -28.17 -2.17 -20.91
C PHE A 541 -27.69 -2.17 -19.45
N GLY A 542 -28.24 -1.31 -18.59
CA GLY A 542 -27.94 -1.19 -17.18
C GLY A 542 -27.29 0.13 -16.78
N ARG A 543 -26.75 0.14 -15.57
CA ARG A 543 -26.07 1.28 -14.97
C ARG A 543 -24.60 1.30 -15.36
N PHE A 544 -24.11 2.48 -15.77
CA PHE A 544 -22.71 2.72 -16.14
C PHE A 544 -22.05 3.73 -15.22
N LEU A 545 -20.77 3.48 -14.98
CA LEU A 545 -19.88 4.32 -14.18
C LEU A 545 -18.77 4.88 -15.07
N LYS A 546 -18.12 5.95 -14.60
CA LYS A 546 -16.94 6.57 -15.21
C LYS A 546 -15.98 7.04 -14.14
N PHE A 547 -14.77 7.41 -14.53
CA PHE A 547 -13.82 8.03 -13.66
C PHE A 547 -13.87 9.57 -13.73
N LYS A 548 -13.68 10.20 -12.55
CA LYS A 548 -13.44 11.62 -12.36
C LYS A 548 -12.04 11.78 -11.78
N THR A 549 -11.14 12.43 -12.49
CA THR A 549 -9.80 12.70 -12.00
C THR A 549 -9.82 13.67 -10.82
N LEU A 550 -9.17 13.31 -9.72
CA LEU A 550 -9.07 14.08 -8.48
C LEU A 550 -7.74 14.81 -8.36
N THR A 551 -6.63 14.18 -8.75
CA THR A 551 -5.27 14.72 -8.66
C THR A 551 -5.10 15.97 -9.52
N LEU A 552 -4.45 17.00 -8.97
CA LEU A 552 -4.32 18.33 -9.58
C LEU A 552 -2.86 18.78 -9.69
N CYS A 553 -2.13 18.27 -10.67
CA CYS A 553 -0.76 18.69 -10.99
C CYS A 553 -0.53 18.63 -12.50
N PRO A 554 0.14 19.64 -13.13
CA PRO A 554 0.43 19.57 -14.55
C PRO A 554 1.20 18.31 -14.94
N ILE A 555 0.86 17.74 -16.10
CA ILE A 555 1.64 16.68 -16.75
C ILE A 555 2.69 17.36 -17.63
N ASP A 556 3.95 16.91 -17.57
CA ASP A 556 5.03 17.52 -18.34
C ASP A 556 4.84 17.25 -19.85
N LEU A 557 4.71 18.31 -20.63
CA LEU A 557 4.51 18.22 -22.08
C LEU A 557 5.83 18.14 -22.87
N SER A 558 6.98 18.30 -22.22
CA SER A 558 8.28 18.43 -22.90
C SER A 558 8.76 17.14 -23.59
N ALA A 559 8.28 15.99 -23.15
CA ALA A 559 8.57 14.69 -23.75
C ALA A 559 7.41 14.08 -24.54
N VAL A 560 6.29 14.79 -24.69
CA VAL A 560 5.11 14.32 -25.43
C VAL A 560 5.35 14.45 -26.95
N ILE A 561 4.93 13.44 -27.71
CA ILE A 561 4.82 13.48 -29.17
C ILE A 561 3.34 13.75 -29.52
N PRO A 562 2.93 15.02 -29.79
CA PRO A 562 1.53 15.37 -29.96
C PRO A 562 0.82 14.61 -31.09
N GLU A 563 1.58 14.23 -32.15
CA GLU A 563 1.06 13.52 -33.30
C GLU A 563 0.67 12.06 -33.00
N ARG A 564 1.16 11.52 -31.88
CA ARG A 564 0.83 10.17 -31.43
C ARG A 564 -0.39 10.11 -30.51
N LEU A 565 -0.86 11.27 -30.00
CA LEU A 565 -2.11 11.34 -29.23
C LEU A 565 -3.31 11.33 -30.18
N GLN A 566 -4.32 10.55 -29.83
CA GLN A 566 -5.61 10.60 -30.52
C GLN A 566 -6.33 11.94 -30.22
N PRO A 567 -7.28 12.37 -31.06
CA PRO A 567 -8.01 13.63 -30.84
C PRO A 567 -8.72 13.70 -29.48
N ASP A 568 -9.30 12.59 -29.02
CA ASP A 568 -9.96 12.48 -27.72
C ASP A 568 -8.95 12.53 -26.56
N GLU A 569 -7.76 11.94 -26.72
CA GLU A 569 -6.68 12.00 -25.73
C GLU A 569 -6.13 13.44 -25.58
N LYS A 570 -5.95 14.17 -26.69
CA LYS A 570 -5.57 15.60 -26.66
C LYS A 570 -6.63 16.46 -25.98
N LYS A 571 -7.90 16.22 -26.31
CA LYS A 571 -9.01 16.94 -25.69
C LYS A 571 -9.01 16.73 -24.18
N TRP A 572 -8.91 15.49 -23.73
CA TRP A 572 -8.85 15.16 -22.31
C TRP A 572 -7.68 15.87 -21.60
N LEU A 573 -6.49 15.84 -22.18
CA LEU A 573 -5.29 16.46 -21.60
C LEU A 573 -5.44 17.98 -21.46
N ASN A 574 -6.00 18.65 -22.47
CA ASN A 574 -6.27 20.09 -22.44
C ASN A 574 -7.33 20.46 -21.40
N GLU A 575 -8.40 19.66 -21.28
CA GLU A 575 -9.45 19.82 -20.26
C GLU A 575 -8.89 19.59 -18.86
N TYR A 576 -8.06 18.55 -18.68
CA TYR A 576 -7.37 18.28 -17.41
C TYR A 576 -6.44 19.44 -17.01
N HIS A 577 -5.60 19.95 -17.90
CA HIS A 577 -4.73 21.09 -17.64
C HIS A 577 -5.54 22.36 -17.31
N THR A 578 -6.67 22.55 -17.96
CA THR A 578 -7.59 23.65 -17.64
C THR A 578 -8.15 23.50 -16.23
N LEU A 579 -8.58 22.30 -15.84
CA LEU A 579 -9.06 22.00 -14.49
C LEU A 579 -7.96 22.25 -13.44
N VAL A 580 -6.74 21.75 -13.66
CA VAL A 580 -5.60 21.99 -12.77
C VAL A 580 -5.38 23.49 -12.56
N ARG A 581 -5.34 24.26 -13.64
CA ARG A 581 -5.16 25.73 -13.57
C ARG A 581 -6.31 26.39 -12.79
N GLN A 582 -7.54 26.06 -13.09
CA GLN A 582 -8.71 26.63 -12.42
C GLN A 582 -8.74 26.36 -10.92
N LYS A 583 -8.35 25.17 -10.50
CA LYS A 583 -8.42 24.73 -9.10
C LYS A 583 -7.21 25.18 -8.28
N VAL A 584 -6.01 25.17 -8.85
CA VAL A 584 -4.77 25.46 -8.11
C VAL A 584 -4.40 26.94 -8.13
N LEU A 585 -4.63 27.64 -9.25
CA LEU A 585 -4.24 29.04 -9.42
C LEU A 585 -4.73 29.98 -8.30
N PRO A 586 -5.99 29.89 -7.79
CA PRO A 586 -6.46 30.77 -6.72
C PRO A 586 -5.64 30.69 -5.42
N HIS A 587 -4.87 29.63 -5.23
CA HIS A 587 -4.06 29.36 -4.03
C HIS A 587 -2.57 29.66 -4.21
N ILE A 588 -2.16 30.14 -5.40
CA ILE A 588 -0.79 30.54 -5.71
C ILE A 588 -0.69 32.07 -5.69
N HIS A 589 0.24 32.62 -4.89
CA HIS A 589 0.39 34.06 -4.72
C HIS A 589 1.73 34.60 -5.28
N ASP A 590 2.69 33.70 -5.58
CA ASP A 590 3.96 34.08 -6.21
C ASP A 590 3.79 34.19 -7.73
N GLU A 591 4.01 35.40 -8.28
CA GLU A 591 3.83 35.72 -9.69
C GLU A 591 4.62 34.79 -10.62
N ARG A 592 5.85 34.39 -10.23
CA ARG A 592 6.67 33.48 -11.04
C ARG A 592 6.10 32.08 -11.09
N THR A 593 5.52 31.62 -10.00
CA THR A 593 4.83 30.32 -9.94
C THR A 593 3.51 30.36 -10.71
N ILE A 594 2.78 31.49 -10.70
CA ILE A 594 1.60 31.71 -11.54
C ILE A 594 1.97 31.59 -13.04
N VAL A 595 3.00 32.29 -13.47
CA VAL A 595 3.48 32.24 -14.88
C VAL A 595 3.89 30.81 -15.25
N TRP A 596 4.60 30.13 -14.34
CA TRP A 596 4.99 28.73 -14.55
C TRP A 596 3.77 27.80 -14.70
N LEU A 597 2.75 27.92 -13.84
CA LEU A 597 1.53 27.12 -13.90
C LEU A 597 0.78 27.35 -15.22
N VAL A 598 0.58 28.61 -15.61
CA VAL A 598 -0.10 28.96 -16.88
C VAL A 598 0.63 28.36 -18.08
N TRP A 599 1.98 28.43 -18.10
CA TRP A 599 2.78 27.85 -19.17
C TRP A 599 2.70 26.31 -19.22
N ASN A 600 2.78 25.64 -18.06
CA ASN A 600 2.77 24.18 -17.99
C ASN A 600 1.37 23.56 -18.07
N THR A 601 0.34 24.38 -18.14
CA THR A 601 -1.06 23.95 -18.39
C THR A 601 -1.60 24.48 -19.72
N ARG A 602 -0.73 24.91 -20.65
CA ARG A 602 -1.14 25.33 -21.99
C ARG A 602 -1.71 24.16 -22.80
N GLU A 603 -2.48 24.47 -23.82
CA GLU A 603 -2.98 23.47 -24.77
C GLU A 603 -1.85 22.88 -25.62
N ILE A 604 -2.05 21.63 -26.10
CA ILE A 604 -1.11 20.86 -26.91
C ILE A 604 -1.68 20.58 -28.30
#